data_97486986cf122fd6f30906898654ef8e
#
_entry.id   97486986cf122fd6f30906898654ef8e
#
_cell.length_a   1.000
_cell.length_b   1.000
_cell.length_c   1.000
_cell.angle_alpha   90.00
_cell.angle_beta   90.00
_cell.angle_gamma   90.00
#
_symmetry.space_group_name_H-M   'P 1'
#
loop_
_entity.id
_entity.type
_entity.pdbx_description
1 polymer ?
#
loop_
_entity_poly.entity_id
_entity_poly.type
_entity_poly.pdbx_seq_one_letter_code
_entity_poly.pdbx_strand_id
1 'polypeptide(L)'
;IDLSKLLKWGQVNEIIVKADTGKPNNSRWYTGGGLFRDVNLIVTDKNLYFPRHPLFIRTVNNKEIKIRANILNLQKTKKPQIPVEVKILNAEGKVVTQQKSDLHFNAKWRDREYELPSIFLENAKLWSPDSPYLYTAEVTLYDNEGNIADQIREPFGIRTIEMNPEKGLLVNGKKVLLKGYANHHTLGALGAAAYPRAIEKRLKLMKEFGMNHIRTSHNPYSEDFLKLCDKYGILVVDELYDKWLTQYAGGRVEWESLWQKDIPEWVKRDRNHPSVILWSLGNELQQYSNLPFNDWGVTAYKLQKELLHRYDDTRLTTVAMHPRYRNLETDSIPADLAVATEVNSYNYRYMYFPGDMKRYPEKTFYQSEASVAAMGPNFYEMDRDKVLGLAYWGAIDYLGESMGWPVKGWNQGVFDLSLQPKPDAYFVKSMFSEEPVVHIGIIEKSGGNIQWNGINVSAGKLSENWNREAGEQVSL
;
A
#
# COMPACT_ATOMS: atom_id res chain seq x y z
N ILE A 1 20.49 12.21 -3.69
CA ILE A 1 21.84 12.77 -3.47
C ILE A 1 22.02 13.91 -4.46
N ASP A 2 22.35 15.11 -4.00
CA ASP A 2 22.72 16.23 -4.86
C ASP A 2 24.13 16.00 -5.42
N LEU A 3 24.22 15.87 -6.74
CA LEU A 3 25.47 15.64 -7.46
C LEU A 3 26.06 16.94 -8.05
N SER A 4 25.35 18.07 -7.99
CA SER A 4 25.71 19.32 -8.70
C SER A 4 27.14 19.79 -8.45
N LYS A 5 27.66 19.60 -7.23
CA LYS A 5 29.00 19.99 -6.84
C LYS A 5 30.08 18.93 -7.12
N LEU A 6 29.67 17.71 -7.45
CA LEU A 6 30.55 16.54 -7.65
C LEU A 6 30.78 16.25 -9.14
N LEU A 7 29.88 16.73 -10.00
CA LEU A 7 29.95 16.48 -11.43
C LEU A 7 31.09 17.22 -12.10
N LYS A 8 31.81 16.52 -12.95
CA LYS A 8 32.80 17.08 -13.87
C LYS A 8 32.14 17.31 -15.23
N TRP A 9 31.72 18.52 -15.49
CA TRP A 9 31.01 18.89 -16.72
C TRP A 9 31.86 18.62 -17.96
N GLY A 10 31.24 18.08 -19.02
CA GLY A 10 31.93 17.71 -20.27
C GLY A 10 32.86 16.50 -20.17
N GLN A 11 32.80 15.75 -19.07
CA GLN A 11 33.62 14.55 -18.85
C GLN A 11 32.72 13.36 -18.44
N VAL A 12 33.29 12.16 -18.50
CA VAL A 12 32.66 10.97 -17.94
C VAL A 12 32.66 11.07 -16.42
N ASN A 13 31.49 10.84 -15.80
CA ASN A 13 31.32 10.75 -14.36
C ASN A 13 30.93 9.31 -14.02
N GLU A 14 31.55 8.75 -12.99
CA GLU A 14 31.28 7.41 -12.51
C GLU A 14 30.57 7.49 -11.15
N ILE A 15 29.48 6.74 -11.00
CA ILE A 15 28.74 6.59 -9.74
C ILE A 15 28.88 5.15 -9.27
N ILE A 16 29.50 4.95 -8.12
CA ILE A 16 29.66 3.64 -7.50
C ILE A 16 28.66 3.51 -6.35
N VAL A 17 27.80 2.49 -6.42
CA VAL A 17 26.85 2.15 -5.35
C VAL A 17 27.27 0.83 -4.73
N LYS A 18 27.55 0.85 -3.42
CA LYS A 18 27.85 -0.36 -2.64
C LYS A 18 26.62 -0.80 -1.88
N ALA A 19 26.12 -2.00 -2.19
CA ALA A 19 25.10 -2.67 -1.40
C ALA A 19 25.76 -3.70 -0.48
N ASP A 20 25.59 -3.54 0.82
CA ASP A 20 26.10 -4.47 1.84
C ASP A 20 24.94 -5.23 2.48
N THR A 21 24.80 -6.49 2.15
CA THR A 21 23.77 -7.43 2.65
C THR A 21 24.37 -8.51 3.56
N GLY A 22 25.60 -8.33 4.06
CA GLY A 22 26.37 -9.34 4.78
C GLY A 22 25.90 -9.62 6.22
N LYS A 23 25.01 -8.80 6.81
CA LYS A 23 24.47 -9.07 8.14
C LYS A 23 23.27 -10.01 8.06
N PRO A 24 23.26 -11.15 8.80
CA PRO A 24 22.08 -11.98 8.96
C PRO A 24 20.99 -11.22 9.75
N ASN A 25 19.78 -11.74 9.78
CA ASN A 25 18.63 -11.20 10.53
C ASN A 25 18.18 -9.81 10.07
N ASN A 26 18.20 -9.60 8.76
CA ASN A 26 17.73 -8.35 8.17
C ASN A 26 16.21 -8.32 8.00
N SER A 27 15.57 -9.50 7.85
CA SER A 27 14.14 -9.68 7.66
C SER A 27 13.76 -11.15 7.83
N ARG A 28 12.48 -11.43 8.07
CA ARG A 28 11.93 -12.79 8.12
C ARG A 28 11.82 -13.43 6.72
N TRP A 29 11.53 -12.62 5.70
CA TRP A 29 11.47 -13.03 4.30
C TRP A 29 12.70 -12.54 3.54
N TYR A 30 12.94 -13.05 2.32
CA TYR A 30 14.07 -12.62 1.51
C TYR A 30 13.76 -11.29 0.84
N THR A 31 14.39 -10.23 1.33
CA THR A 31 14.22 -8.85 0.82
C THR A 31 15.03 -8.57 -0.44
N GLY A 32 15.95 -9.47 -0.81
CA GLY A 32 16.89 -9.26 -1.91
C GLY A 32 18.10 -8.42 -1.52
N GLY A 33 19.08 -8.36 -2.41
CA GLY A 33 20.30 -7.59 -2.26
C GLY A 33 20.64 -6.83 -3.55
N GLY A 34 21.51 -5.83 -3.46
CA GLY A 34 21.90 -5.00 -4.60
C GLY A 34 20.88 -3.91 -4.95
N LEU A 35 20.93 -3.46 -6.19
CA LEU A 35 20.03 -2.45 -6.74
C LEU A 35 18.88 -3.15 -7.46
N PHE A 36 17.68 -3.01 -6.95
CA PHE A 36 16.48 -3.67 -7.50
C PHE A 36 15.31 -2.71 -7.78
N ARG A 37 15.48 -1.43 -7.49
CA ARG A 37 14.54 -0.36 -7.85
C ARG A 37 15.20 0.60 -8.82
N ASP A 38 14.40 1.40 -9.51
CA ASP A 38 14.89 2.35 -10.50
C ASP A 38 15.89 3.34 -9.92
N VAL A 39 16.90 3.64 -10.73
CA VAL A 39 17.87 4.69 -10.44
C VAL A 39 17.63 5.82 -11.44
N ASN A 40 17.14 6.94 -10.95
CA ASN A 40 16.77 8.08 -11.76
C ASN A 40 17.77 9.22 -11.59
N LEU A 41 18.20 9.81 -12.70
CA LEU A 41 18.91 11.09 -12.69
C LEU A 41 17.90 12.22 -12.92
N ILE A 42 17.75 13.09 -11.92
CA ILE A 42 16.87 14.25 -12.00
C ILE A 42 17.73 15.48 -12.35
N VAL A 43 17.38 16.14 -13.43
CA VAL A 43 18.03 17.38 -13.88
C VAL A 43 16.98 18.48 -13.84
N THR A 44 17.30 19.59 -13.16
CA THR A 44 16.41 20.73 -12.96
C THR A 44 17.05 22.02 -13.39
N ASP A 45 16.28 23.11 -13.48
CA ASP A 45 16.83 24.44 -13.53
C ASP A 45 17.67 24.73 -12.27
N LYS A 46 18.61 25.61 -12.39
CA LYS A 46 19.52 25.97 -11.31
C LYS A 46 18.84 26.76 -10.19
N ASN A 47 17.86 27.57 -10.52
CA ASN A 47 17.34 28.62 -9.66
C ASN A 47 15.86 28.47 -9.33
N LEU A 48 15.07 27.81 -10.19
CA LEU A 48 13.62 27.66 -10.02
C LEU A 48 13.19 26.26 -10.49
N TYR A 49 12.83 25.40 -9.55
CA TYR A 49 12.47 24.02 -9.87
C TYR A 49 11.60 23.35 -8.81
N PHE A 50 11.03 22.22 -9.19
CA PHE A 50 10.32 21.32 -8.30
C PHE A 50 11.29 20.34 -7.62
N PRO A 51 11.33 20.25 -6.28
CA PRO A 51 11.99 19.16 -5.60
C PRO A 51 11.29 17.83 -5.87
N ARG A 52 11.83 16.74 -5.34
CA ARG A 52 11.24 15.40 -5.51
C ARG A 52 9.84 15.31 -4.88
N HIS A 53 8.88 14.71 -5.58
CA HIS A 53 7.48 14.53 -5.15
C HIS A 53 6.81 15.85 -4.66
N PRO A 54 6.82 16.89 -5.46
CA PRO A 54 6.46 18.23 -5.01
C PRO A 54 4.96 18.45 -4.90
N LEU A 55 4.14 17.68 -5.64
CA LEU A 55 2.72 17.94 -5.73
C LEU A 55 1.92 17.19 -4.65
N PHE A 56 0.91 17.86 -4.15
CA PHE A 56 -0.19 17.23 -3.42
C PHE A 56 -1.51 17.60 -4.08
N ILE A 57 -2.17 16.61 -4.67
CA ILE A 57 -3.42 16.78 -5.41
C ILE A 57 -4.57 16.23 -4.60
N ARG A 58 -5.51 17.10 -4.24
CA ARG A 58 -6.74 16.75 -3.51
C ARG A 58 -7.95 16.99 -4.37
N THR A 59 -8.97 16.15 -4.20
CA THR A 59 -10.26 16.36 -4.86
C THR A 59 -11.34 16.61 -3.80
N VAL A 60 -12.14 17.65 -4.01
CA VAL A 60 -13.21 18.04 -3.10
C VAL A 60 -14.54 17.92 -3.84
N ASN A 61 -15.51 17.26 -3.23
CA ASN A 61 -16.86 17.06 -3.78
C ASN A 61 -16.86 16.50 -5.23
N ASN A 62 -15.84 15.71 -5.59
CA ASN A 62 -15.69 15.12 -6.92
C ASN A 62 -15.64 16.11 -8.10
N LYS A 63 -15.40 17.38 -7.85
CA LYS A 63 -15.39 18.45 -8.86
C LYS A 63 -14.22 19.40 -8.73
N GLU A 64 -13.88 19.80 -7.52
CA GLU A 64 -12.81 20.75 -7.24
C GLU A 64 -11.49 20.02 -7.05
N ILE A 65 -10.48 20.43 -7.81
CA ILE A 65 -9.11 19.93 -7.73
C ILE A 65 -8.28 21.02 -7.06
N LYS A 66 -7.71 20.69 -5.90
CA LYS A 66 -6.80 21.55 -5.14
C LYS A 66 -5.39 20.97 -5.23
N ILE A 67 -4.44 21.80 -5.61
CA ILE A 67 -3.04 21.39 -5.76
C ILE A 67 -2.18 22.27 -4.86
N ARG A 68 -1.39 21.61 -4.01
CA ARG A 68 -0.26 22.25 -3.34
C ARG A 68 1.02 21.80 -4.03
N ALA A 69 1.93 22.74 -4.26
CA ALA A 69 3.20 22.47 -4.93
C ALA A 69 4.35 22.96 -4.07
N ASN A 70 5.32 22.09 -3.77
CA ASN A 70 6.58 22.52 -3.20
C ASN A 70 7.48 23.06 -4.30
N ILE A 71 7.99 24.27 -4.15
CA ILE A 71 8.81 24.97 -5.15
C ILE A 71 10.07 25.50 -4.48
N LEU A 72 11.21 25.19 -5.09
CA LEU A 72 12.49 25.76 -4.70
C LEU A 72 12.83 26.93 -5.62
N ASN A 73 12.95 28.13 -5.04
CA ASN A 73 13.28 29.34 -5.77
C ASN A 73 14.54 30.02 -5.19
N LEU A 74 15.61 29.95 -5.94
CA LEU A 74 16.92 30.57 -5.62
C LEU A 74 17.18 31.82 -6.47
N GLN A 75 16.22 32.25 -7.29
CA GLN A 75 16.37 33.42 -8.17
C GLN A 75 16.65 34.66 -7.34
N LYS A 76 17.61 35.43 -7.79
CA LYS A 76 17.90 36.79 -7.28
C LYS A 76 17.06 37.80 -8.07
N THR A 77 15.77 37.89 -7.73
CA THR A 77 14.87 38.78 -8.44
C THR A 77 14.26 39.84 -7.51
N LYS A 78 13.93 40.99 -8.09
CA LYS A 78 13.14 42.03 -7.43
C LYS A 78 11.62 41.79 -7.65
N LYS A 79 11.24 40.86 -8.56
CA LYS A 79 9.85 40.51 -8.82
C LYS A 79 9.42 39.44 -7.82
N PRO A 80 8.46 39.70 -6.95
CA PRO A 80 8.03 38.73 -5.91
C PRO A 80 7.00 37.71 -6.45
N GLN A 81 7.02 37.40 -7.73
CA GLN A 81 6.04 36.55 -8.38
C GLN A 81 6.71 35.44 -9.18
N ILE A 82 6.11 34.26 -9.14
CA ILE A 82 6.47 33.08 -9.96
C ILE A 82 5.25 32.77 -10.82
N PRO A 83 5.32 32.98 -12.14
CA PRO A 83 4.23 32.59 -13.03
C PRO A 83 4.13 31.05 -13.07
N VAL A 84 2.91 30.54 -12.88
CA VAL A 84 2.63 29.11 -12.92
C VAL A 84 1.45 28.81 -13.83
N GLU A 85 1.52 27.72 -14.57
CA GLU A 85 0.42 27.19 -15.34
C GLU A 85 0.09 25.78 -14.87
N VAL A 86 -1.19 25.52 -14.65
CA VAL A 86 -1.71 24.18 -14.34
C VAL A 86 -2.63 23.75 -15.48
N LYS A 87 -2.36 22.59 -16.05
CA LYS A 87 -3.24 21.92 -17.03
C LYS A 87 -3.70 20.60 -16.46
N ILE A 88 -4.97 20.29 -16.62
CA ILE A 88 -5.50 18.94 -16.36
C ILE A 88 -5.72 18.26 -17.70
N LEU A 89 -5.08 17.11 -17.86
CA LEU A 89 -5.19 16.30 -19.06
C LEU A 89 -6.04 15.06 -18.75
N ASN A 90 -6.84 14.66 -19.73
CA ASN A 90 -7.59 13.41 -19.65
C ASN A 90 -6.69 12.19 -19.98
N ALA A 91 -7.26 10.98 -19.93
CA ALA A 91 -6.53 9.74 -20.17
C ALA A 91 -5.89 9.66 -21.59
N GLU A 92 -6.45 10.40 -22.55
CA GLU A 92 -5.95 10.52 -23.93
C GLU A 92 -4.89 11.62 -24.08
N GLY A 93 -4.50 12.29 -22.98
CA GLY A 93 -3.51 13.36 -22.99
C GLY A 93 -4.03 14.71 -23.50
N LYS A 94 -5.35 14.86 -23.69
CA LYS A 94 -5.99 16.12 -24.11
C LYS A 94 -6.24 17.02 -22.90
N VAL A 95 -5.89 18.30 -23.01
CA VAL A 95 -6.20 19.31 -21.99
C VAL A 95 -7.72 19.48 -21.87
N VAL A 96 -8.26 19.25 -20.69
CA VAL A 96 -9.69 19.41 -20.37
C VAL A 96 -9.97 20.72 -19.64
N THR A 97 -9.00 21.23 -18.90
CA THR A 97 -9.04 22.56 -18.27
C THR A 97 -7.62 23.04 -18.00
N GLN A 98 -7.45 24.36 -17.92
CA GLN A 98 -6.16 24.98 -17.61
C GLN A 98 -6.35 26.31 -16.90
N GLN A 99 -5.36 26.66 -16.08
CA GLN A 99 -5.32 27.93 -15.37
C GLN A 99 -3.89 28.46 -15.24
N LYS A 100 -3.73 29.79 -15.44
CA LYS A 100 -2.48 30.50 -15.18
C LYS A 100 -2.67 31.41 -13.98
N SER A 101 -1.62 31.56 -13.20
CA SER A 101 -1.58 32.47 -12.05
C SER A 101 -0.16 32.85 -11.72
N ASP A 102 -0.03 33.89 -10.90
CA ASP A 102 1.25 34.30 -10.32
C ASP A 102 1.27 33.95 -8.83
N LEU A 103 2.23 33.12 -8.43
CA LEU A 103 2.44 32.79 -7.03
C LEU A 103 3.25 33.90 -6.35
N HIS A 104 2.77 34.35 -5.21
CA HIS A 104 3.50 35.38 -4.45
C HIS A 104 4.70 34.76 -3.71
N PHE A 105 5.90 35.18 -4.10
CA PHE A 105 7.16 34.68 -3.55
C PHE A 105 7.72 35.63 -2.48
N ASN A 106 8.11 35.07 -1.35
CA ASN A 106 8.87 35.79 -0.33
C ASN A 106 10.32 35.29 -0.34
N ALA A 107 11.27 36.19 -0.62
CA ALA A 107 12.70 35.88 -0.71
C ALA A 107 13.32 35.26 0.56
N LYS A 108 12.64 35.34 1.71
CA LYS A 108 13.05 34.66 2.95
C LYS A 108 12.71 33.17 2.96
N TRP A 109 11.80 32.71 2.11
CA TRP A 109 11.31 31.35 2.05
C TRP A 109 11.64 30.72 0.69
N ARG A 110 12.83 30.22 0.55
CA ARG A 110 13.35 29.68 -0.72
C ARG A 110 12.79 28.31 -1.09
N ASP A 111 12.47 27.51 -0.09
CA ASP A 111 11.83 26.19 -0.21
C ASP A 111 10.48 26.28 0.50
N ARG A 112 9.39 26.28 -0.26
CA ARG A 112 8.05 26.48 0.28
C ARG A 112 7.00 25.71 -0.51
N GLU A 113 5.99 25.25 0.20
CA GLU A 113 4.73 24.74 -0.38
C GLU A 113 3.79 25.91 -0.67
N TYR A 114 3.26 25.95 -1.88
CA TYR A 114 2.32 26.93 -2.36
C TYR A 114 0.98 26.26 -2.68
N GLU A 115 -0.11 26.87 -2.28
CA GLU A 115 -1.43 26.50 -2.73
C GLU A 115 -1.69 27.15 -4.09
N LEU A 116 -1.94 26.30 -5.11
CA LEU A 116 -2.27 26.75 -6.46
C LEU A 116 -3.77 27.06 -6.54
N PRO A 117 -4.22 27.92 -7.48
CA PRO A 117 -5.65 28.17 -7.64
C PRO A 117 -6.44 26.89 -7.89
N SER A 118 -7.59 26.78 -7.22
CA SER A 118 -8.51 25.65 -7.41
C SER A 118 -8.97 25.54 -8.86
N ILE A 119 -9.03 24.32 -9.37
CA ILE A 119 -9.50 24.00 -10.70
C ILE A 119 -10.80 23.22 -10.59
N PHE A 120 -11.80 23.61 -11.39
CA PHE A 120 -13.10 22.94 -11.39
C PHE A 120 -13.29 22.11 -12.66
N LEU A 121 -13.82 20.92 -12.50
CA LEU A 121 -14.14 19.98 -13.56
C LEU A 121 -15.57 19.45 -13.37
N GLU A 122 -16.55 20.09 -14.01
CA GLU A 122 -17.98 19.83 -13.77
C GLU A 122 -18.43 18.41 -14.12
N ASN A 123 -17.86 17.81 -15.16
CA ASN A 123 -18.21 16.47 -15.63
C ASN A 123 -17.03 15.50 -15.44
N ALA A 124 -16.44 15.49 -14.25
CA ALA A 124 -15.30 14.63 -13.95
C ALA A 124 -15.69 13.14 -14.02
N LYS A 125 -14.89 12.35 -14.73
CA LYS A 125 -14.95 10.90 -14.65
C LYS A 125 -14.27 10.47 -13.34
N LEU A 126 -15.00 9.76 -12.47
CA LEU A 126 -14.50 9.37 -11.18
C LEU A 126 -13.65 8.10 -11.29
N TRP A 127 -12.62 8.04 -10.49
CA TRP A 127 -11.85 6.82 -10.27
C TRP A 127 -12.57 5.91 -9.27
N SER A 128 -12.68 4.64 -9.61
CA SER A 128 -13.15 3.57 -8.70
C SER A 128 -12.48 2.23 -9.06
N PRO A 129 -12.55 1.19 -8.21
CA PRO A 129 -12.05 -0.14 -8.54
C PRO A 129 -12.62 -0.72 -9.85
N ASP A 130 -13.87 -0.41 -10.18
CA ASP A 130 -14.55 -0.91 -11.38
C ASP A 130 -14.32 -0.01 -12.61
N SER A 131 -14.00 1.26 -12.38
CA SER A 131 -13.75 2.26 -13.44
C SER A 131 -12.55 3.13 -13.05
N PRO A 132 -11.32 2.63 -13.19
CA PRO A 132 -10.11 3.31 -12.72
C PRO A 132 -9.65 4.40 -13.68
N TYR A 133 -10.42 5.49 -13.79
CA TYR A 133 -10.11 6.59 -14.69
C TYR A 133 -9.09 7.56 -14.06
N LEU A 134 -8.03 7.87 -14.82
CA LEU A 134 -6.95 8.74 -14.38
C LEU A 134 -6.90 10.02 -15.21
N TYR A 135 -6.63 11.13 -14.54
CA TYR A 135 -6.20 12.39 -15.11
C TYR A 135 -4.71 12.59 -14.87
N THR A 136 -4.13 13.57 -15.55
CA THR A 136 -2.77 14.04 -15.29
C THR A 136 -2.80 15.54 -15.01
N ALA A 137 -2.22 15.95 -13.89
CA ALA A 137 -1.91 17.34 -13.63
C ALA A 137 -0.52 17.64 -14.20
N GLU A 138 -0.46 18.61 -15.12
CA GLU A 138 0.77 19.18 -15.64
C GLU A 138 0.95 20.56 -15.03
N VAL A 139 2.00 20.76 -14.25
CA VAL A 139 2.32 22.04 -13.62
C VAL A 139 3.63 22.57 -14.18
N THR A 140 3.59 23.79 -14.72
CA THR A 140 4.73 24.45 -15.37
C THR A 140 5.08 25.72 -14.61
N LEU A 141 6.36 25.88 -14.28
CA LEU A 141 6.94 27.09 -13.71
C LEU A 141 7.61 27.89 -14.83
N TYR A 142 7.43 29.20 -14.81
CA TYR A 142 8.09 30.11 -15.73
C TYR A 142 9.09 31.00 -14.98
N ASP A 143 10.21 31.29 -15.61
CA ASP A 143 11.18 32.26 -15.11
C ASP A 143 10.69 33.71 -15.30
N ASN A 144 11.50 34.67 -14.88
CA ASN A 144 11.17 36.10 -15.00
C ASN A 144 11.14 36.62 -16.47
N GLU A 145 11.66 35.82 -17.39
CA GLU A 145 11.76 36.12 -18.83
C GLU A 145 10.62 35.46 -19.61
N GLY A 146 9.83 34.61 -18.94
CA GLY A 146 8.71 33.88 -19.51
C GLY A 146 9.10 32.53 -20.14
N ASN A 147 10.33 32.07 -19.93
CA ASN A 147 10.74 30.74 -20.36
C ASN A 147 10.30 29.68 -19.34
N ILE A 148 10.11 28.45 -19.80
CA ILE A 148 9.85 27.30 -18.90
C ILE A 148 11.10 27.03 -18.08
N ALA A 149 10.98 27.21 -16.76
CA ALA A 149 12.04 26.86 -15.81
C ALA A 149 11.96 25.37 -15.44
N ASP A 150 10.77 24.88 -15.13
CA ASP A 150 10.56 23.46 -14.81
C ASP A 150 9.11 23.04 -15.09
N GLN A 151 8.91 21.77 -15.34
CA GLN A 151 7.58 21.19 -15.59
C GLN A 151 7.49 19.79 -14.99
N ILE A 152 6.37 19.50 -14.31
CA ILE A 152 6.09 18.19 -13.76
C ILE A 152 4.71 17.70 -14.19
N ARG A 153 4.60 16.39 -14.37
CA ARG A 153 3.35 15.68 -14.65
C ARG A 153 3.09 14.66 -13.57
N GLU A 154 1.91 14.70 -12.97
CA GLU A 154 1.48 13.81 -11.92
C GLU A 154 0.13 13.20 -12.26
N PRO A 155 0.04 11.87 -12.43
CA PRO A 155 -1.23 11.18 -12.58
C PRO A 155 -2.04 11.21 -11.27
N PHE A 156 -3.36 11.34 -11.36
CA PHE A 156 -4.25 11.28 -10.21
C PHE A 156 -5.65 10.81 -10.61
N GLY A 157 -6.41 10.36 -9.62
CA GLY A 157 -7.83 10.00 -9.79
C GLY A 157 -8.73 10.90 -8.96
N ILE A 158 -9.89 11.26 -9.51
CA ILE A 158 -10.92 12.02 -8.79
C ILE A 158 -11.82 11.04 -8.07
N ARG A 159 -11.84 11.07 -6.76
CA ARG A 159 -12.66 10.19 -5.93
C ARG A 159 -12.88 10.73 -4.52
N THR A 160 -13.88 10.17 -3.83
CA THR A 160 -14.02 10.29 -2.38
C THR A 160 -13.83 8.92 -1.73
N ILE A 161 -13.21 8.92 -0.56
CA ILE A 161 -13.09 7.75 0.32
C ILE A 161 -13.70 8.12 1.67
N GLU A 162 -14.60 7.26 2.16
CA GLU A 162 -15.16 7.37 3.49
C GLU A 162 -15.06 6.01 4.18
N MET A 163 -14.55 5.99 5.40
CA MET A 163 -14.58 4.83 6.27
C MET A 163 -15.64 5.08 7.35
N ASN A 164 -16.73 4.34 7.27
CA ASN A 164 -17.93 4.56 8.06
C ASN A 164 -18.16 3.36 8.99
N PRO A 165 -18.34 3.57 10.31
CA PRO A 165 -18.53 2.47 11.26
C PRO A 165 -19.77 1.60 11.00
N GLU A 166 -20.81 2.17 10.37
CA GLU A 166 -22.06 1.47 10.10
C GLU A 166 -22.16 0.91 8.66
N LYS A 167 -21.34 1.45 7.74
CA LYS A 167 -21.43 1.13 6.30
C LYS A 167 -20.12 0.54 5.73
N GLY A 168 -19.06 0.47 6.53
CA GLY A 168 -17.75 0.04 6.07
C GLY A 168 -17.07 1.07 5.15
N LEU A 169 -16.38 0.62 4.11
CA LEU A 169 -15.70 1.48 3.14
C LEU A 169 -16.67 1.94 2.04
N LEU A 170 -16.70 3.25 1.82
CA LEU A 170 -17.41 3.86 0.71
C LEU A 170 -16.42 4.53 -0.25
N VAL A 171 -16.50 4.20 -1.54
CA VAL A 171 -15.78 4.86 -2.63
C VAL A 171 -16.80 5.57 -3.50
N ASN A 172 -16.71 6.89 -3.59
CA ASN A 172 -17.70 7.72 -4.28
C ASN A 172 -19.14 7.49 -3.78
N GLY A 173 -19.30 7.27 -2.48
CA GLY A 173 -20.58 6.98 -1.84
C GLY A 173 -21.11 5.55 -2.05
N LYS A 174 -20.43 4.72 -2.83
CA LYS A 174 -20.79 3.29 -3.03
C LYS A 174 -19.97 2.41 -2.10
N LYS A 175 -20.65 1.45 -1.46
CA LYS A 175 -20.01 0.46 -0.62
C LYS A 175 -19.05 -0.41 -1.43
N VAL A 176 -17.84 -0.61 -0.88
CA VAL A 176 -16.82 -1.53 -1.40
C VAL A 176 -16.31 -2.38 -0.25
N LEU A 177 -16.44 -3.68 -0.36
CA LEU A 177 -15.82 -4.62 0.58
C LEU A 177 -14.39 -4.91 0.11
N LEU A 178 -13.40 -4.73 0.97
CA LEU A 178 -12.02 -5.10 0.68
C LEU A 178 -11.90 -6.62 0.66
N LYS A 179 -11.57 -7.17 -0.49
CA LYS A 179 -11.39 -8.60 -0.77
C LYS A 179 -10.00 -8.79 -1.35
N GLY A 180 -9.03 -9.19 -0.54
CA GLY A 180 -7.67 -9.23 -1.02
C GLY A 180 -6.70 -9.97 -0.13
N TYR A 181 -5.44 -9.59 -0.23
CA TYR A 181 -4.39 -10.20 0.57
C TYR A 181 -3.29 -9.23 0.99
N ALA A 182 -2.58 -9.64 2.04
CA ALA A 182 -1.34 -9.08 2.48
C ALA A 182 -0.21 -9.97 1.97
N ASN A 183 0.81 -9.40 1.34
CA ASN A 183 1.93 -10.13 0.77
C ASN A 183 3.19 -9.29 0.79
N HIS A 184 4.33 -9.93 0.69
CA HIS A 184 5.58 -9.22 0.46
C HIS A 184 5.67 -8.73 -0.98
N HIS A 185 6.49 -7.73 -1.22
CA HIS A 185 6.60 -7.12 -2.54
C HIS A 185 7.32 -8.01 -3.57
N THR A 186 8.07 -9.01 -3.09
CA THR A 186 8.79 -9.98 -3.91
C THR A 186 7.87 -10.84 -4.76
N LEU A 187 8.34 -11.29 -5.90
CA LEU A 187 7.60 -12.14 -6.84
C LEU A 187 8.38 -13.40 -7.19
N GLY A 188 8.18 -14.45 -6.39
CA GLY A 188 8.72 -15.79 -6.65
C GLY A 188 10.21 -15.79 -6.99
N ALA A 189 10.56 -16.39 -8.11
CA ALA A 189 11.96 -16.48 -8.59
C ALA A 189 12.56 -15.12 -9.00
N LEU A 190 11.74 -14.10 -9.24
CA LEU A 190 12.21 -12.74 -9.55
C LEU A 190 12.68 -12.01 -8.28
N GLY A 191 12.32 -12.50 -7.11
CA GLY A 191 12.69 -11.91 -5.83
C GLY A 191 12.26 -10.44 -5.72
N ALA A 192 13.15 -9.62 -5.19
CA ALA A 192 12.93 -8.20 -4.99
C ALA A 192 12.86 -7.38 -6.30
N ALA A 193 13.40 -7.91 -7.39
CA ALA A 193 13.30 -7.29 -8.71
C ALA A 193 11.94 -7.56 -9.37
N ALA A 194 10.87 -7.19 -8.68
CA ALA A 194 9.50 -7.33 -9.16
C ALA A 194 9.25 -6.36 -10.33
N TYR A 195 9.55 -6.79 -11.52
CA TYR A 195 9.40 -5.98 -12.75
C TYR A 195 7.96 -5.60 -13.03
N PRO A 196 7.69 -4.43 -13.65
CA PRO A 196 6.32 -3.94 -13.91
C PRO A 196 5.42 -4.97 -14.61
N ARG A 197 5.92 -5.73 -15.59
CA ARG A 197 5.14 -6.79 -16.26
C ARG A 197 4.74 -7.93 -15.33
N ALA A 198 5.59 -8.29 -14.38
CA ALA A 198 5.28 -9.34 -13.40
C ALA A 198 4.27 -8.84 -12.36
N ILE A 199 4.41 -7.59 -11.93
CA ILE A 199 3.41 -6.91 -11.08
C ILE A 199 2.07 -6.86 -11.81
N GLU A 200 2.05 -6.44 -13.07
CA GLU A 200 0.84 -6.37 -13.89
C GLU A 200 0.15 -7.73 -14.01
N LYS A 201 0.92 -8.82 -14.27
CA LYS A 201 0.39 -10.19 -14.28
C LYS A 201 -0.28 -10.52 -12.94
N ARG A 202 0.36 -10.21 -11.82
CA ARG A 202 -0.19 -10.44 -10.47
C ARG A 202 -1.51 -9.71 -10.28
N LEU A 203 -1.58 -8.43 -10.61
CA LEU A 203 -2.79 -7.63 -10.41
C LEU A 203 -3.96 -8.09 -11.30
N LYS A 204 -3.67 -8.48 -12.55
CA LYS A 204 -4.69 -9.06 -13.45
C LYS A 204 -5.24 -10.37 -12.90
N LEU A 205 -4.35 -11.26 -12.45
CA LEU A 205 -4.73 -12.52 -11.83
C LEU A 205 -5.60 -12.30 -10.59
N MET A 206 -5.22 -11.36 -9.73
CA MET A 206 -6.04 -11.00 -8.57
C MET A 206 -7.47 -10.61 -8.95
N LYS A 207 -7.61 -9.72 -9.94
CA LYS A 207 -8.94 -9.30 -10.42
C LYS A 207 -9.74 -10.46 -10.99
N GLU A 208 -9.10 -11.36 -11.74
CA GLU A 208 -9.71 -12.57 -12.27
C GLU A 208 -10.28 -13.47 -11.15
N PHE A 209 -9.65 -13.48 -9.99
CA PHE A 209 -10.08 -14.22 -8.81
C PHE A 209 -10.96 -13.39 -7.84
N GLY A 210 -11.50 -12.25 -8.30
CA GLY A 210 -12.44 -11.43 -7.55
C GLY A 210 -11.81 -10.56 -6.46
N MET A 211 -10.49 -10.43 -6.45
CA MET A 211 -9.76 -9.61 -5.49
C MET A 211 -9.69 -8.15 -5.96
N ASN A 212 -9.83 -7.22 -5.04
CA ASN A 212 -9.78 -5.78 -5.30
C ASN A 212 -8.83 -5.04 -4.36
N HIS A 213 -8.07 -5.74 -3.53
CA HIS A 213 -7.31 -5.14 -2.45
C HIS A 213 -5.97 -5.81 -2.19
N ILE A 214 -4.94 -4.98 -1.84
CA ILE A 214 -3.64 -5.43 -1.32
C ILE A 214 -3.26 -4.58 -0.10
N ARG A 215 -2.71 -5.21 0.93
CA ARG A 215 -1.91 -4.56 1.96
C ARG A 215 -0.42 -4.79 1.66
N THR A 216 0.37 -3.72 1.61
CA THR A 216 1.82 -3.77 1.26
C THR A 216 2.67 -4.19 2.45
N SER A 217 2.62 -5.46 2.83
CA SER A 217 3.32 -6.01 4.00
C SER A 217 4.81 -6.21 3.73
N HIS A 218 5.71 -5.74 4.53
CA HIS A 218 5.60 -4.76 5.61
C HIS A 218 6.56 -3.62 5.31
N ASN A 219 6.43 -3.02 4.16
CA ASN A 219 7.24 -1.90 3.67
C ASN A 219 6.62 -1.25 2.44
N PRO A 220 6.95 0.00 2.13
CA PRO A 220 6.47 0.64 0.91
C PRO A 220 6.92 -0.12 -0.35
N TYR A 221 5.98 -0.39 -1.25
CA TYR A 221 6.27 -1.07 -2.52
C TYR A 221 6.85 -0.10 -3.56
N SER A 222 7.13 -0.56 -4.76
CA SER A 222 7.66 0.29 -5.83
C SER A 222 6.60 1.28 -6.33
N GLU A 223 7.05 2.40 -6.90
CA GLU A 223 6.15 3.35 -7.57
C GLU A 223 5.37 2.69 -8.73
N ASP A 224 6.01 1.77 -9.48
CA ASP A 224 5.34 1.04 -10.55
C ASP A 224 4.20 0.17 -10.04
N PHE A 225 4.33 -0.40 -8.84
CA PHE A 225 3.24 -1.15 -8.22
C PHE A 225 2.02 -0.25 -7.99
N LEU A 226 2.20 0.94 -7.41
CA LEU A 226 1.10 1.86 -7.14
C LEU A 226 0.49 2.41 -8.44
N LYS A 227 1.30 2.76 -9.43
CA LYS A 227 0.81 3.17 -10.77
C LYS A 227 -0.05 2.08 -11.41
N LEU A 228 0.34 0.82 -11.27
CA LEU A 228 -0.44 -0.30 -11.78
C LEU A 228 -1.69 -0.56 -10.94
N CYS A 229 -1.66 -0.37 -9.62
CA CYS A 229 -2.85 -0.42 -8.78
C CYS A 229 -3.86 0.67 -9.18
N ASP A 230 -3.39 1.89 -9.45
CA ASP A 230 -4.24 2.98 -9.96
C ASP A 230 -4.89 2.61 -11.29
N LYS A 231 -4.10 2.04 -12.21
CA LYS A 231 -4.55 1.63 -13.55
C LYS A 231 -5.58 0.49 -13.51
N TYR A 232 -5.40 -0.45 -12.59
CA TYR A 232 -6.26 -1.65 -12.52
C TYR A 232 -7.35 -1.57 -11.46
N GLY A 233 -7.46 -0.47 -10.71
CA GLY A 233 -8.47 -0.29 -9.68
C GLY A 233 -8.28 -1.22 -8.47
N ILE A 234 -7.05 -1.44 -8.06
CA ILE A 234 -6.73 -2.21 -6.85
C ILE A 234 -6.57 -1.23 -5.68
N LEU A 235 -7.35 -1.41 -4.63
CA LEU A 235 -7.27 -0.61 -3.41
C LEU A 235 -6.08 -1.04 -2.56
N VAL A 236 -5.34 -0.09 -2.01
CA VAL A 236 -4.09 -0.34 -1.29
C VAL A 236 -4.18 0.20 0.13
N VAL A 237 -3.91 -0.67 1.10
CA VAL A 237 -3.47 -0.26 2.44
C VAL A 237 -1.94 -0.23 2.38
N ASP A 238 -1.37 0.97 2.41
CA ASP A 238 0.06 1.17 2.24
C ASP A 238 0.76 1.21 3.58
N GLU A 239 1.76 0.34 3.77
CA GLU A 239 2.41 0.12 5.05
C GLU A 239 3.88 0.53 5.03
N LEU A 240 4.31 1.28 6.07
CA LEU A 240 5.66 1.82 6.16
C LEU A 240 6.63 0.85 6.82
N TYR A 241 6.28 0.30 7.98
CA TYR A 241 7.18 -0.50 8.82
C TYR A 241 6.57 -1.84 9.20
N ASP A 242 7.43 -2.87 9.34
CA ASP A 242 7.07 -4.12 10.04
C ASP A 242 7.09 -3.86 11.56
N LYS A 243 8.25 -3.53 12.11
CA LYS A 243 8.45 -3.31 13.54
C LYS A 243 9.12 -1.96 13.79
N TRP A 244 8.86 -1.39 14.96
CA TRP A 244 9.50 -0.11 15.36
C TRP A 244 10.80 -0.31 16.12
N LEU A 245 11.04 -1.48 16.71
CA LEU A 245 12.27 -1.81 17.40
C LEU A 245 12.98 -2.98 16.72
N THR A 246 14.25 -3.16 17.06
CA THR A 246 15.07 -4.32 16.65
C THR A 246 14.59 -5.59 17.33
N GLN A 247 13.42 -6.07 16.97
CA GLN A 247 12.88 -7.34 17.41
C GLN A 247 13.42 -8.47 16.52
N TYR A 248 12.76 -9.61 16.51
CA TYR A 248 13.14 -10.73 15.63
C TYR A 248 13.14 -10.38 14.13
N ALA A 249 12.52 -9.28 13.74
CA ALA A 249 12.50 -8.77 12.35
C ALA A 249 13.62 -7.78 12.02
N GLY A 250 14.40 -7.39 13.01
CA GLY A 250 15.61 -6.59 12.99
C GLY A 250 15.79 -5.48 11.93
N GLY A 251 16.22 -4.30 12.32
CA GLY A 251 16.67 -3.24 11.44
C GLY A 251 18.09 -2.83 11.84
N ARG A 252 18.82 -2.15 10.93
CA ARG A 252 20.15 -1.61 11.24
C ARG A 252 20.11 -0.29 11.97
N VAL A 253 19.00 0.43 11.85
CA VAL A 253 18.80 1.77 12.39
C VAL A 253 17.51 1.76 13.18
N GLU A 254 17.57 2.29 14.39
CA GLU A 254 16.41 2.38 15.26
C GLU A 254 15.34 3.29 14.68
N TRP A 255 14.07 2.95 14.91
CA TRP A 255 12.90 3.69 14.46
C TRP A 255 12.95 5.17 14.85
N GLU A 256 13.41 5.49 16.06
CA GLU A 256 13.54 6.86 16.58
C GLU A 256 14.36 7.77 15.67
N SER A 257 15.36 7.20 14.97
CA SER A 257 16.24 7.94 14.04
C SER A 257 15.67 8.06 12.62
N LEU A 258 14.61 7.30 12.31
CA LEU A 258 14.11 7.15 10.93
C LEU A 258 12.76 7.83 10.69
N TRP A 259 11.79 7.66 11.57
CA TRP A 259 10.39 7.95 11.29
C TRP A 259 10.12 9.41 10.85
N GLN A 260 10.84 10.37 11.42
CA GLN A 260 10.68 11.79 11.09
C GLN A 260 11.13 12.13 9.67
N LYS A 261 11.99 11.31 9.09
CA LYS A 261 12.44 11.43 7.71
C LYS A 261 11.61 10.54 6.77
N ASP A 262 11.38 9.31 7.16
CA ASP A 262 10.75 8.31 6.30
C ASP A 262 9.28 8.62 6.04
N ILE A 263 8.52 9.09 7.04
CA ILE A 263 7.10 9.41 6.89
C ILE A 263 6.87 10.51 5.83
N PRO A 264 7.55 11.68 5.88
CA PRO A 264 7.39 12.69 4.85
C PRO A 264 7.76 12.20 3.45
N GLU A 265 8.85 11.46 3.32
CA GLU A 265 9.33 10.94 2.03
C GLU A 265 8.32 9.94 1.43
N TRP A 266 7.86 8.99 2.24
CA TRP A 266 6.86 7.99 1.85
C TRP A 266 5.53 8.62 1.47
N VAL A 267 4.97 9.47 2.34
CA VAL A 267 3.66 10.09 2.09
C VAL A 267 3.70 11.00 0.86
N LYS A 268 4.73 11.81 0.68
CA LYS A 268 4.87 12.66 -0.51
C LYS A 268 4.96 11.85 -1.78
N ARG A 269 5.62 10.69 -1.75
CA ARG A 269 5.72 9.79 -2.90
C ARG A 269 4.36 9.20 -3.28
N ASP A 270 3.56 8.78 -2.27
CA ASP A 270 2.42 7.88 -2.51
C ASP A 270 1.04 8.57 -2.39
N ARG A 271 0.96 9.79 -1.84
CA ARG A 271 -0.31 10.48 -1.54
C ARG A 271 -1.19 10.83 -2.74
N ASN A 272 -0.63 10.92 -3.95
CA ASN A 272 -1.39 11.24 -5.17
C ASN A 272 -2.02 10.00 -5.83
N HIS A 273 -1.66 8.79 -5.39
CA HIS A 273 -2.23 7.55 -5.90
C HIS A 273 -3.67 7.36 -5.40
N PRO A 274 -4.68 7.33 -6.28
CA PRO A 274 -6.08 7.14 -5.87
C PRO A 274 -6.32 5.74 -5.31
N SER A 275 -5.50 4.76 -5.64
CA SER A 275 -5.55 3.40 -5.10
C SER A 275 -5.25 3.33 -3.60
N VAL A 276 -4.37 4.20 -3.08
CA VAL A 276 -4.05 4.25 -1.64
C VAL A 276 -5.23 4.80 -0.87
N ILE A 277 -5.76 4.01 0.09
CA ILE A 277 -6.96 4.36 0.86
C ILE A 277 -6.72 4.49 2.36
N LEU A 278 -5.65 3.89 2.88
CA LEU A 278 -5.33 3.85 4.30
C LEU A 278 -3.82 3.77 4.49
N TRP A 279 -3.29 4.50 5.45
CA TRP A 279 -1.88 4.46 5.83
C TRP A 279 -1.67 3.53 7.03
N SER A 280 -0.77 2.56 6.91
CA SER A 280 -0.41 1.64 7.99
C SER A 280 1.00 1.95 8.50
N LEU A 281 1.12 2.23 9.80
CA LEU A 281 2.37 2.70 10.40
C LEU A 281 3.20 1.58 11.02
N GLY A 282 2.66 0.36 11.11
CA GLY A 282 3.39 -0.77 11.68
C GLY A 282 2.60 -2.06 11.72
N ASN A 283 3.30 -3.14 12.07
CA ASN A 283 2.77 -4.49 12.08
C ASN A 283 3.07 -5.24 13.38
N GLU A 284 2.05 -5.79 14.02
CA GLU A 284 2.12 -6.67 15.20
C GLU A 284 2.94 -6.11 16.36
N LEU A 285 2.78 -4.84 16.65
CA LEU A 285 3.56 -4.13 17.68
C LEU A 285 3.16 -4.48 19.11
N GLN A 286 1.92 -4.87 19.33
CA GLN A 286 1.33 -5.06 20.68
C GLN A 286 1.85 -6.26 21.46
N GLN A 287 2.70 -7.06 20.88
CA GLN A 287 3.31 -8.20 21.58
C GLN A 287 4.36 -7.78 22.61
N TYR A 288 4.75 -6.50 22.60
CA TYR A 288 5.89 -6.01 23.34
C TYR A 288 5.52 -4.76 24.16
N SER A 289 5.63 -4.88 25.46
CA SER A 289 5.42 -3.75 26.38
C SER A 289 6.51 -2.68 26.29
N ASN A 290 7.70 -3.07 25.82
CA ASN A 290 8.87 -2.20 25.69
C ASN A 290 8.94 -1.42 24.37
N LEU A 291 7.81 -1.14 23.75
CA LEU A 291 7.73 -0.23 22.62
C LEU A 291 8.15 1.20 23.04
N PRO A 292 8.51 2.06 22.07
CA PRO A 292 8.90 3.44 22.39
C PRO A 292 7.91 4.07 23.37
N PHE A 293 8.44 4.78 24.39
CA PHE A 293 7.70 5.42 25.50
C PHE A 293 7.10 4.46 26.55
N ASN A 294 7.29 3.15 26.43
CA ASN A 294 6.75 2.13 27.35
C ASN A 294 5.22 2.22 27.59
N ASP A 295 4.49 2.62 26.59
CA ASP A 295 3.03 2.79 26.63
C ASP A 295 2.32 2.00 25.52
N TRP A 296 2.84 0.83 25.20
CA TRP A 296 2.32 -0.03 24.13
C TRP A 296 2.31 0.63 22.75
N GLY A 297 3.15 1.65 22.54
CA GLY A 297 3.31 2.35 21.27
C GLY A 297 2.27 3.44 21.01
N VAL A 298 1.45 3.79 21.98
CA VAL A 298 0.39 4.81 21.85
C VAL A 298 0.97 6.18 21.52
N THR A 299 1.97 6.64 22.28
CA THR A 299 2.62 7.93 22.01
C THR A 299 3.35 7.93 20.68
N ALA A 300 4.08 6.86 20.37
CA ALA A 300 4.78 6.72 19.10
C ALA A 300 3.81 6.75 17.91
N TYR A 301 2.66 6.08 18.01
CA TYR A 301 1.61 6.15 16.99
C TYR A 301 1.08 7.57 16.81
N LYS A 302 0.72 8.25 17.91
CA LYS A 302 0.16 9.61 17.87
C LYS A 302 1.13 10.60 17.22
N LEU A 303 2.41 10.54 17.53
CA LEU A 303 3.45 11.37 16.92
C LEU A 303 3.59 11.12 15.43
N GLN A 304 3.63 9.85 15.02
CA GLN A 304 3.70 9.47 13.61
C GLN A 304 2.45 9.92 12.84
N LYS A 305 1.26 9.70 13.41
CA LYS A 305 -0.01 10.13 12.83
C LYS A 305 -0.04 11.65 12.63
N GLU A 306 0.33 12.42 13.65
CA GLU A 306 0.39 13.88 13.56
C GLU A 306 1.33 14.35 12.45
N LEU A 307 2.53 13.75 12.36
CA LEU A 307 3.48 14.07 11.31
C LEU A 307 2.93 13.71 9.93
N LEU A 308 2.34 12.54 9.78
CA LEU A 308 1.75 12.07 8.52
C LEU A 308 0.66 13.03 8.03
N HIS A 309 -0.25 13.42 8.91
CA HIS A 309 -1.38 14.31 8.57
C HIS A 309 -0.95 15.74 8.16
N ARG A 310 0.28 16.16 8.46
CA ARG A 310 0.85 17.40 7.89
C ARG A 310 1.09 17.28 6.38
N TYR A 311 1.28 16.07 5.87
CA TYR A 311 1.56 15.79 4.45
C TYR A 311 0.39 15.19 3.69
N ASP A 312 -0.50 14.47 4.38
CA ASP A 312 -1.76 13.97 3.85
C ASP A 312 -2.83 13.88 4.95
N ASP A 313 -3.76 14.81 4.92
CA ASP A 313 -4.92 14.89 5.80
C ASP A 313 -6.20 14.27 5.19
N THR A 314 -6.08 13.57 4.07
CA THR A 314 -7.23 13.01 3.32
C THR A 314 -7.50 11.54 3.63
N ARG A 315 -6.59 10.85 4.29
CA ARG A 315 -6.68 9.42 4.60
C ARG A 315 -6.44 9.17 6.08
N LEU A 316 -7.12 8.17 6.60
CA LEU A 316 -6.92 7.70 7.97
C LEU A 316 -5.65 6.86 8.10
N THR A 317 -5.25 6.64 9.35
CA THR A 317 -4.07 5.85 9.71
C THR A 317 -4.45 4.65 10.57
N THR A 318 -3.63 3.60 10.50
CA THR A 318 -3.77 2.40 11.31
C THR A 318 -2.41 1.81 11.70
N VAL A 319 -2.46 0.81 12.55
CA VAL A 319 -1.40 -0.17 12.80
C VAL A 319 -2.04 -1.54 12.73
N ALA A 320 -1.45 -2.48 12.03
CA ALA A 320 -1.90 -3.86 12.03
C ALA A 320 -1.54 -4.53 13.37
N MET A 321 -2.53 -4.77 14.19
CA MET A 321 -2.36 -5.29 15.54
C MET A 321 -2.58 -6.80 15.60
N HIS A 322 -1.83 -7.48 16.45
CA HIS A 322 -2.09 -8.87 16.79
C HIS A 322 -2.35 -8.98 18.30
N PRO A 323 -3.58 -8.73 18.77
CA PRO A 323 -3.89 -8.75 20.20
C PRO A 323 -3.84 -10.18 20.74
N ARG A 324 -2.63 -10.67 21.02
CA ARG A 324 -2.38 -11.94 21.73
C ARG A 324 -2.69 -11.77 23.20
N TYR A 325 -2.89 -12.88 23.87
CA TYR A 325 -3.13 -12.94 25.33
C TYR A 325 -4.46 -12.37 25.80
N ARG A 326 -5.33 -11.93 24.90
CA ARG A 326 -6.71 -11.60 25.26
C ARG A 326 -7.52 -12.87 25.50
N ASN A 327 -8.31 -12.86 26.56
CA ASN A 327 -9.32 -13.89 26.81
C ASN A 327 -10.68 -13.39 26.33
N LEU A 328 -11.29 -14.05 25.35
CA LEU A 328 -12.57 -13.66 24.76
C LEU A 328 -13.71 -13.59 25.78
N GLU A 329 -13.67 -14.45 26.81
CA GLU A 329 -14.74 -14.52 27.81
C GLU A 329 -14.62 -13.42 28.87
N THR A 330 -13.42 -13.05 29.25
CA THR A 330 -13.15 -12.15 30.37
C THR A 330 -12.57 -10.81 29.94
N ASP A 331 -11.96 -10.73 28.75
CA ASP A 331 -11.32 -9.51 28.30
C ASP A 331 -12.33 -8.49 27.79
N SER A 332 -12.57 -7.51 28.62
CA SER A 332 -13.44 -6.38 28.30
C SER A 332 -12.66 -5.16 27.78
N ILE A 333 -11.36 -5.23 27.70
CA ILE A 333 -10.49 -4.08 27.40
C ILE A 333 -9.70 -4.38 26.13
N PRO A 334 -9.88 -3.64 25.01
CA PRO A 334 -9.02 -3.72 23.87
C PRO A 334 -7.62 -3.22 24.24
N ALA A 335 -6.64 -3.61 23.48
CA ALA A 335 -5.29 -3.09 23.68
C ALA A 335 -5.25 -1.57 23.54
N ASP A 336 -4.40 -0.90 24.32
CA ASP A 336 -4.29 0.57 24.38
C ASP A 336 -4.08 1.18 22.99
N LEU A 337 -3.29 0.54 22.15
CA LEU A 337 -3.06 0.99 20.79
C LEU A 337 -4.34 0.95 19.93
N ALA A 338 -5.23 -0.04 20.16
CA ALA A 338 -6.52 -0.12 19.45
C ALA A 338 -7.44 1.06 19.79
N VAL A 339 -7.34 1.59 21.01
CA VAL A 339 -8.08 2.81 21.41
C VAL A 339 -7.54 4.03 20.66
N ALA A 340 -6.23 4.09 20.44
CA ALA A 340 -5.56 5.24 19.85
C ALA A 340 -5.66 5.32 18.32
N THR A 341 -5.75 4.17 17.62
CA THR A 341 -5.77 4.12 16.15
C THR A 341 -7.07 4.67 15.58
N GLU A 342 -7.01 5.26 14.38
CA GLU A 342 -8.20 5.77 13.68
C GLU A 342 -9.02 4.63 13.09
N VAL A 343 -8.34 3.62 12.53
CA VAL A 343 -8.94 2.37 12.06
C VAL A 343 -8.35 1.23 12.88
N ASN A 344 -9.18 0.34 13.39
CA ASN A 344 -8.76 -0.85 14.11
C ASN A 344 -8.47 -1.99 13.13
N SER A 345 -7.19 -2.31 12.95
CA SER A 345 -6.74 -3.37 12.05
C SER A 345 -6.19 -4.54 12.86
N TYR A 346 -6.81 -5.73 12.73
CA TYR A 346 -6.39 -6.92 13.49
C TYR A 346 -5.87 -8.01 12.56
N ASN A 347 -4.71 -8.57 12.93
CA ASN A 347 -4.16 -9.77 12.32
C ASN A 347 -4.74 -11.00 13.04
N TYR A 348 -5.39 -11.91 12.29
CA TYR A 348 -5.91 -13.21 12.76
C TYR A 348 -6.87 -13.18 13.96
N ARG A 349 -7.47 -12.03 14.27
CA ARG A 349 -8.26 -11.84 15.50
C ARG A 349 -9.62 -11.19 15.25
N TYR A 350 -10.24 -11.49 14.11
CA TYR A 350 -11.58 -10.98 13.75
C TYR A 350 -12.66 -11.32 14.79
N MET A 351 -12.48 -12.41 15.56
CA MET A 351 -13.42 -12.82 16.61
C MET A 351 -13.62 -11.78 17.73
N TYR A 352 -12.70 -10.82 17.86
CA TYR A 352 -12.85 -9.70 18.80
C TYR A 352 -13.72 -8.56 18.25
N PHE A 353 -13.95 -8.50 16.93
CA PHE A 353 -14.69 -7.41 16.32
C PHE A 353 -16.09 -7.22 16.91
N PRO A 354 -16.95 -8.26 17.12
CA PRO A 354 -18.28 -8.04 17.64
C PRO A 354 -18.31 -7.34 19.00
N GLY A 355 -17.38 -7.69 19.88
CA GLY A 355 -17.24 -7.05 21.21
C GLY A 355 -16.68 -5.65 21.13
N ASP A 356 -15.63 -5.45 20.35
CA ASP A 356 -14.97 -4.17 20.21
C ASP A 356 -15.80 -3.15 19.43
N MET A 357 -16.57 -3.58 18.43
CA MET A 357 -17.53 -2.73 17.71
C MET A 357 -18.67 -2.23 18.60
N LYS A 358 -19.13 -3.04 19.54
CA LYS A 358 -20.11 -2.59 20.54
C LYS A 358 -19.54 -1.59 21.52
N ARG A 359 -18.27 -1.75 21.86
CA ARG A 359 -17.56 -0.87 22.83
C ARG A 359 -17.15 0.45 22.21
N TYR A 360 -16.76 0.43 20.93
CA TYR A 360 -16.28 1.58 20.16
C TYR A 360 -17.09 1.73 18.87
N PRO A 361 -18.36 2.12 18.97
CA PRO A 361 -19.27 2.20 17.81
C PRO A 361 -18.86 3.27 16.80
N GLU A 362 -17.97 4.19 17.19
CA GLU A 362 -17.41 5.22 16.30
C GLU A 362 -16.24 4.75 15.44
N LYS A 363 -15.70 3.54 15.70
CA LYS A 363 -14.51 3.05 15.00
C LYS A 363 -14.86 2.09 13.87
N THR A 364 -14.03 2.12 12.85
CA THR A 364 -14.05 1.14 11.76
C THR A 364 -13.04 0.03 12.00
N PHE A 365 -13.31 -1.15 11.45
CA PHE A 365 -12.52 -2.36 11.66
C PHE A 365 -12.09 -2.97 10.33
N TYR A 366 -10.89 -3.56 10.31
CA TYR A 366 -10.30 -4.19 9.15
C TYR A 366 -9.49 -5.44 9.55
N GLN A 367 -9.69 -6.56 8.84
CA GLN A 367 -8.84 -7.74 9.00
C GLN A 367 -7.56 -7.55 8.17
N SER A 368 -6.52 -6.98 8.78
CA SER A 368 -5.26 -6.67 8.10
C SER A 368 -4.45 -7.92 7.71
N GLU A 369 -4.62 -9.01 8.44
CA GLU A 369 -4.18 -10.35 8.06
C GLU A 369 -5.23 -11.38 8.48
N ALA A 370 -5.70 -12.16 7.52
CA ALA A 370 -6.59 -13.29 7.73
C ALA A 370 -5.87 -14.60 7.36
N SER A 371 -6.18 -15.69 8.05
CA SER A 371 -5.52 -16.98 7.80
C SER A 371 -6.03 -17.64 6.53
N VAL A 372 -5.14 -18.03 5.62
CA VAL A 372 -5.48 -18.88 4.47
C VAL A 372 -5.92 -20.29 4.89
N ALA A 373 -5.53 -20.75 6.05
CA ALA A 373 -5.98 -22.03 6.59
C ALA A 373 -7.44 -22.00 7.09
N ALA A 374 -8.03 -20.82 7.25
CA ALA A 374 -9.41 -20.63 7.72
C ALA A 374 -10.14 -19.58 6.85
N MET A 375 -10.01 -19.66 5.55
CA MET A 375 -10.53 -18.65 4.61
C MET A 375 -12.02 -18.44 4.75
N GLY A 376 -12.81 -19.52 4.76
CA GLY A 376 -14.26 -19.45 4.88
C GLY A 376 -14.72 -18.74 6.16
N PRO A 377 -14.34 -19.21 7.37
CA PRO A 377 -14.69 -18.56 8.62
C PRO A 377 -14.30 -17.09 8.67
N ASN A 378 -13.05 -16.74 8.28
CA ASN A 378 -12.61 -15.34 8.27
C ASN A 378 -13.49 -14.43 7.41
N PHE A 379 -14.04 -14.94 6.31
CA PHE A 379 -14.88 -14.17 5.40
C PHE A 379 -16.34 -14.17 5.80
N TYR A 380 -16.91 -15.35 6.13
CA TYR A 380 -18.35 -15.49 6.35
C TYR A 380 -18.82 -15.08 7.76
N GLU A 381 -17.95 -15.20 8.76
CA GLU A 381 -18.26 -14.78 10.15
C GLU A 381 -18.01 -13.28 10.38
N MET A 382 -17.33 -12.60 9.45
CA MET A 382 -17.12 -11.16 9.49
C MET A 382 -18.43 -10.42 9.21
N ASP A 383 -18.72 -9.36 9.97
CA ASP A 383 -19.79 -8.41 9.63
C ASP A 383 -19.40 -7.62 8.38
N ARG A 384 -19.76 -8.16 7.21
CA ARG A 384 -19.42 -7.60 5.90
C ARG A 384 -20.11 -6.26 5.61
N ASP A 385 -21.07 -5.87 6.43
CA ASP A 385 -21.74 -4.58 6.28
C ASP A 385 -20.97 -3.43 6.95
N LYS A 386 -20.31 -3.70 8.07
CA LYS A 386 -19.64 -2.70 8.87
C LYS A 386 -18.12 -2.74 8.77
N VAL A 387 -17.52 -3.94 8.63
CA VAL A 387 -16.08 -4.11 8.51
C VAL A 387 -15.61 -3.68 7.12
N LEU A 388 -14.45 -3.04 7.02
CA LEU A 388 -13.88 -2.60 5.73
C LEU A 388 -13.60 -3.77 4.80
N GLY A 389 -13.29 -4.95 5.35
CA GLY A 389 -12.96 -6.17 4.63
C GLY A 389 -11.75 -6.88 5.21
N LEU A 390 -11.08 -7.67 4.37
CA LEU A 390 -9.94 -8.49 4.79
C LEU A 390 -8.81 -8.55 3.76
N ALA A 391 -7.61 -8.90 4.26
CA ALA A 391 -6.46 -9.31 3.49
C ALA A 391 -5.94 -10.66 3.99
N TYR A 392 -5.99 -11.70 3.17
CA TYR A 392 -5.41 -12.99 3.53
C TYR A 392 -3.88 -12.91 3.56
N TRP A 393 -3.27 -13.43 4.62
CA TRP A 393 -1.81 -13.46 4.71
C TRP A 393 -1.24 -14.52 3.78
N GLY A 394 -0.27 -14.07 2.97
CA GLY A 394 0.52 -14.91 2.13
C GLY A 394 -0.27 -15.60 1.02
N ALA A 395 -1.16 -14.89 0.32
CA ALA A 395 -1.91 -15.50 -0.77
C ALA A 395 -1.03 -16.01 -1.92
N ILE A 396 0.19 -15.50 -2.06
CA ILE A 396 1.20 -15.97 -3.02
C ILE A 396 2.36 -16.56 -2.23
N ASP A 397 2.85 -17.74 -2.66
CA ASP A 397 4.07 -18.32 -2.10
C ASP A 397 5.26 -17.36 -2.26
N TYR A 398 6.16 -17.34 -1.29
CA TYR A 398 7.34 -16.49 -1.32
C TYR A 398 8.55 -17.15 -0.65
N LEU A 399 9.75 -16.66 -0.94
CA LEU A 399 10.99 -17.14 -0.34
C LEU A 399 11.23 -16.50 1.02
N GLY A 400 11.71 -17.28 1.96
CA GLY A 400 11.87 -16.90 3.38
C GLY A 400 10.73 -17.43 4.24
N GLU A 401 10.82 -17.23 5.55
CA GLU A 401 9.87 -17.75 6.56
C GLU A 401 9.56 -19.24 6.40
N SER A 402 10.55 -20.02 6.04
CA SER A 402 10.39 -21.45 5.82
C SER A 402 10.13 -22.19 7.12
N MET A 403 9.31 -23.24 7.05
CA MET A 403 9.00 -24.12 8.18
C MET A 403 10.11 -25.14 8.45
N GLY A 404 11.29 -24.95 7.87
CA GLY A 404 12.47 -25.79 8.03
C GLY A 404 12.93 -26.45 6.73
N TRP A 405 14.24 -26.82 6.69
CA TRP A 405 14.83 -27.50 5.54
C TRP A 405 14.12 -28.84 5.24
N PRO A 406 13.85 -29.20 3.97
CA PRO A 406 14.33 -28.55 2.73
C PRO A 406 13.43 -27.43 2.19
N VAL A 407 12.38 -27.04 2.89
CA VAL A 407 11.46 -25.98 2.47
C VAL A 407 12.18 -24.63 2.57
N LYS A 408 12.21 -23.87 1.47
CA LYS A 408 12.97 -22.62 1.38
C LYS A 408 12.11 -21.37 1.51
N GLY A 409 10.80 -21.53 1.67
CA GLY A 409 9.89 -20.40 1.73
C GLY A 409 8.53 -20.75 2.28
N TRP A 410 7.67 -19.74 2.32
CA TRP A 410 6.26 -19.89 2.62
C TRP A 410 5.54 -20.54 1.43
N ASN A 411 4.90 -21.67 1.65
CA ASN A 411 4.24 -22.46 0.60
C ASN A 411 2.73 -22.66 0.85
N GLN A 412 2.14 -21.86 1.73
CA GLN A 412 0.72 -21.94 2.10
C GLN A 412 -0.14 -20.95 1.33
N GLY A 413 0.43 -20.24 0.33
CA GLY A 413 -0.33 -19.36 -0.54
C GLY A 413 -1.34 -20.11 -1.41
N VAL A 414 -2.33 -19.38 -1.90
CA VAL A 414 -3.32 -19.91 -2.85
C VAL A 414 -2.80 -19.85 -4.30
N PHE A 415 -1.74 -19.09 -4.54
CA PHE A 415 -0.97 -19.09 -5.77
C PHE A 415 0.47 -19.52 -5.49
N ASP A 416 1.09 -20.26 -6.40
CA ASP A 416 2.48 -20.65 -6.28
C ASP A 416 3.46 -19.50 -6.61
N LEU A 417 4.77 -19.80 -6.52
CA LEU A 417 5.85 -18.85 -6.84
C LEU A 417 5.80 -18.32 -8.30
N SER A 418 5.13 -19.02 -9.21
CA SER A 418 4.97 -18.67 -10.63
C SER A 418 3.64 -17.99 -10.92
N LEU A 419 2.84 -17.73 -9.87
CA LEU A 419 1.48 -17.22 -9.96
C LEU A 419 0.50 -18.21 -10.61
N GLN A 420 0.75 -19.52 -10.51
CA GLN A 420 -0.25 -20.52 -10.88
C GLN A 420 -1.25 -20.69 -9.72
N PRO A 421 -2.56 -20.71 -10.02
CA PRO A 421 -3.56 -20.95 -8.99
C PRO A 421 -3.44 -22.38 -8.46
N LYS A 422 -3.54 -22.52 -7.14
CA LYS A 422 -3.73 -23.79 -6.47
C LYS A 422 -5.23 -24.03 -6.27
N PRO A 423 -5.70 -25.24 -5.89
CA PRO A 423 -7.12 -25.49 -5.64
C PRO A 423 -7.80 -24.48 -4.71
N ASP A 424 -7.09 -24.04 -3.67
CA ASP A 424 -7.57 -23.05 -2.70
C ASP A 424 -7.83 -21.66 -3.33
N ALA A 425 -7.19 -21.33 -4.46
CA ALA A 425 -7.46 -20.10 -5.18
C ALA A 425 -8.89 -20.07 -5.73
N TYR A 426 -9.39 -21.22 -6.20
CA TYR A 426 -10.76 -21.33 -6.72
C TYR A 426 -11.79 -21.25 -5.59
N PHE A 427 -11.45 -21.71 -4.38
CA PHE A 427 -12.27 -21.46 -3.20
C PHE A 427 -12.35 -19.96 -2.88
N VAL A 428 -11.23 -19.25 -2.90
CA VAL A 428 -11.23 -17.78 -2.76
C VAL A 428 -12.07 -17.13 -3.86
N LYS A 429 -11.93 -17.57 -5.11
CA LYS A 429 -12.72 -17.06 -6.24
C LYS A 429 -14.21 -17.25 -5.97
N SER A 430 -14.63 -18.41 -5.45
CA SER A 430 -16.04 -18.69 -5.13
C SER A 430 -16.61 -17.77 -4.05
N MET A 431 -15.79 -17.35 -3.08
CA MET A 431 -16.20 -16.41 -2.04
C MET A 431 -16.30 -14.97 -2.53
N PHE A 432 -15.43 -14.59 -3.48
CA PHE A 432 -15.26 -13.20 -3.89
C PHE A 432 -16.02 -12.84 -5.17
N SER A 433 -16.35 -13.85 -6.00
CA SER A 433 -17.12 -13.66 -7.23
C SER A 433 -18.63 -13.66 -6.93
N GLU A 434 -19.38 -12.91 -7.71
CA GLU A 434 -20.84 -13.00 -7.76
C GLU A 434 -21.30 -14.12 -8.69
N GLU A 435 -20.42 -14.57 -9.60
CA GLU A 435 -20.69 -15.66 -10.52
C GLU A 435 -20.39 -17.03 -9.87
N PRO A 436 -21.16 -18.06 -10.18
CA PRO A 436 -20.89 -19.42 -9.72
C PRO A 436 -19.50 -19.91 -10.16
N VAL A 437 -18.78 -20.53 -9.26
CA VAL A 437 -17.45 -21.10 -9.55
C VAL A 437 -17.50 -22.60 -9.34
N VAL A 438 -17.09 -23.36 -10.36
CA VAL A 438 -16.92 -24.81 -10.29
C VAL A 438 -15.47 -25.15 -10.59
N HIS A 439 -14.84 -25.91 -9.71
CA HIS A 439 -13.47 -26.37 -9.89
C HIS A 439 -13.36 -27.83 -9.45
N ILE A 440 -12.60 -28.64 -10.16
CA ILE A 440 -12.37 -30.05 -9.87
C ILE A 440 -10.86 -30.24 -9.63
N GLY A 441 -10.51 -30.67 -8.43
CA GLY A 441 -9.16 -31.05 -8.05
C GLY A 441 -9.06 -32.53 -7.73
N ILE A 442 -7.87 -33.09 -7.75
CA ILE A 442 -7.58 -34.46 -7.36
C ILE A 442 -7.20 -34.50 -5.89
N ILE A 443 -7.74 -35.47 -5.15
CA ILE A 443 -7.37 -35.72 -3.75
C ILE A 443 -6.12 -36.59 -3.71
N GLU A 444 -4.99 -36.02 -3.27
CA GLU A 444 -3.75 -36.77 -3.09
C GLU A 444 -3.80 -37.66 -1.85
N LYS A 445 -3.53 -38.98 -2.02
CA LYS A 445 -3.60 -39.96 -0.93
C LYS A 445 -2.60 -39.74 0.22
N SER A 446 -1.56 -38.96 -0.01
CA SER A 446 -0.49 -38.68 0.96
C SER A 446 -0.67 -37.34 1.69
N GLY A 447 -1.78 -36.67 1.56
CA GLY A 447 -2.08 -35.43 2.25
C GLY A 447 -2.26 -35.65 3.75
N GLY A 448 -1.55 -34.89 4.59
CA GLY A 448 -1.73 -34.91 6.04
C GLY A 448 -3.11 -34.45 6.49
N ASN A 449 -3.43 -34.65 7.75
CA ASN A 449 -4.69 -34.20 8.35
C ASN A 449 -4.87 -32.70 8.19
N ILE A 450 -5.92 -32.30 7.49
CA ILE A 450 -6.33 -30.90 7.43
C ILE A 450 -7.29 -30.66 8.59
N GLN A 451 -6.89 -29.81 9.53
CA GLN A 451 -7.79 -29.32 10.55
C GLN A 451 -8.59 -28.13 10.00
N TRP A 452 -9.88 -28.30 9.88
CA TRP A 452 -10.80 -27.23 9.55
C TRP A 452 -11.77 -27.03 10.73
N ASN A 453 -11.72 -25.85 11.35
CA ASN A 453 -12.55 -25.50 12.53
C ASN A 453 -12.53 -26.54 13.69
N GLY A 454 -11.38 -27.10 14.01
CA GLY A 454 -11.28 -28.12 15.04
C GLY A 454 -11.82 -29.50 14.64
N ILE A 455 -12.33 -29.64 13.42
CA ILE A 455 -12.75 -30.91 12.84
C ILE A 455 -11.59 -31.47 12.04
N ASN A 456 -11.08 -32.63 12.44
CA ASN A 456 -10.12 -33.37 11.62
C ASN A 456 -10.85 -33.89 10.37
N VAL A 457 -10.75 -33.16 9.29
CA VAL A 457 -11.16 -33.67 8.00
C VAL A 457 -9.99 -34.44 7.44
N SER A 458 -10.07 -35.75 7.40
CA SER A 458 -9.12 -36.63 6.71
C SER A 458 -9.32 -36.58 5.20
N ALA A 459 -9.52 -35.38 4.65
CA ALA A 459 -9.49 -35.14 3.22
C ALA A 459 -8.03 -35.06 2.79
N GLY A 460 -7.64 -35.85 1.82
CA GLY A 460 -6.37 -35.70 1.15
C GLY A 460 -6.23 -34.26 0.63
N LYS A 461 -5.00 -33.78 0.49
CA LYS A 461 -4.75 -32.44 -0.05
C LYS A 461 -5.21 -32.41 -1.50
N LEU A 462 -6.05 -31.44 -1.85
CA LEU A 462 -6.43 -31.19 -3.24
C LEU A 462 -5.20 -30.81 -4.08
N SER A 463 -5.09 -31.32 -5.27
CA SER A 463 -3.99 -31.12 -6.21
C SER A 463 -4.50 -30.85 -7.62
N GLU A 464 -3.72 -30.09 -8.36
CA GLU A 464 -3.87 -29.88 -9.80
C GLU A 464 -3.04 -30.86 -10.63
N ASN A 465 -2.45 -31.87 -9.99
CA ASN A 465 -1.61 -32.84 -10.68
C ASN A 465 -2.43 -33.93 -11.39
N TRP A 466 -2.77 -33.71 -12.63
CA TRP A 466 -3.48 -34.64 -13.51
C TRP A 466 -2.57 -35.62 -14.24
N ASN A 467 -1.25 -35.59 -14.01
CA ASN A 467 -0.33 -36.55 -14.63
C ASN A 467 -0.42 -37.90 -13.91
N ARG A 468 -1.21 -38.80 -14.47
CA ARG A 468 -1.51 -40.14 -13.93
C ARG A 468 -1.24 -41.23 -14.94
N GLU A 469 -0.97 -42.43 -14.47
CA GLU A 469 -0.82 -43.61 -15.32
C GLU A 469 -2.20 -44.14 -15.77
N ALA A 470 -2.25 -44.79 -16.93
CA ALA A 470 -3.48 -45.36 -17.41
C ALA A 470 -4.01 -46.46 -16.44
N GLY A 471 -5.28 -46.31 -16.02
CA GLY A 471 -5.92 -47.21 -15.06
C GLY A 471 -5.73 -46.83 -13.59
N GLU A 472 -4.99 -45.77 -13.28
CA GLU A 472 -4.90 -45.25 -11.94
C GLU A 472 -6.27 -44.67 -11.46
N GLN A 473 -6.72 -45.12 -10.30
CA GLN A 473 -7.93 -44.59 -9.68
C GLN A 473 -7.61 -43.34 -8.86
N VAL A 474 -8.32 -42.27 -9.11
CA VAL A 474 -8.20 -41.01 -8.38
C VAL A 474 -9.51 -40.69 -7.64
N SER A 475 -9.38 -39.98 -6.53
CA SER A 475 -10.52 -39.38 -5.83
C SER A 475 -10.60 -37.90 -6.22
N LEU A 476 -11.80 -37.44 -6.52
CA LEU A 476 -12.08 -36.03 -6.88
C LEU A 476 -12.74 -35.31 -5.72
#